data_f9f704bdf5f1a5bb850b8b2eca53dd7d
#
_entry.id   f9f704bdf5f1a5bb850b8b2eca53dd7d
#
_cell.length_a   1.000
_cell.length_b   1.000
_cell.length_c   1.000
_cell.angle_alpha   90.00
_cell.angle_beta   90.00
_cell.angle_gamma   90.00
#
_symmetry.space_group_name_H-M   'P 1'
#
loop_
_entity.id
_entity.type
_entity.pdbx_description
1 polymer ?
#
loop_
_entity_poly.entity_id
_entity_poly.type
_entity_poly.pdbx_seq_one_letter_code
_entity_poly.pdbx_strand_id
1 'polypeptide(L)'
;MSDYIIQMKVSELKPHKLNSTIYNDNPETLKELVHSININGLLEPLVINRSNMVISGHRRLHALKEIGWEKCDCRLSEFENETIALISLNAYRVKTESELVREAEILKSEFSKQIKQGRPRKGEVRDGKMWSIVNVSEKLGCSQTKIKKLLSIKKWKPELLDLVDKGILSVEGAYQEVRLKYIVGENNTAYDRKKFKTSFNQLLKRCNPTFDMVFDLLMKHYPELKDKNT
;
A
#
# COMPACT_ATOMS: atom_id res chain seq x y z
N MET A 1 28.43 4.51 -10.96
CA MET A 1 28.59 3.04 -11.13
C MET A 1 28.41 2.75 -12.59
N SER A 2 29.37 2.09 -13.23
CA SER A 2 29.27 1.73 -14.67
C SER A 2 28.33 0.52 -14.77
N ASP A 3 27.17 0.73 -15.37
CA ASP A 3 26.23 -0.33 -15.71
C ASP A 3 26.84 -1.14 -16.89
N TYR A 4 27.23 -2.37 -16.62
CA TYR A 4 27.74 -3.26 -17.66
C TYR A 4 26.61 -4.11 -18.22
N ILE A 5 26.45 -4.09 -19.54
CA ILE A 5 25.55 -5.03 -20.22
C ILE A 5 26.36 -6.29 -20.53
N ILE A 6 25.84 -7.43 -20.10
CA ILE A 6 26.43 -8.75 -20.33
C ILE A 6 25.38 -9.69 -20.92
N GLN A 7 25.82 -10.66 -21.71
CA GLN A 7 24.94 -11.72 -22.18
C GLN A 7 24.91 -12.88 -21.18
N MET A 8 23.70 -13.25 -20.76
CA MET A 8 23.47 -14.35 -19.81
C MET A 8 22.56 -15.40 -20.41
N LYS A 9 22.78 -16.66 -20.01
CA LYS A 9 21.85 -17.74 -20.36
C LYS A 9 20.55 -17.56 -19.58
N VAL A 10 19.42 -17.62 -20.27
CA VAL A 10 18.08 -17.47 -19.66
C VAL A 10 17.81 -18.55 -18.60
N SER A 11 18.40 -19.74 -18.79
CA SER A 11 18.30 -20.86 -17.82
C SER A 11 19.00 -20.59 -16.48
N GLU A 12 20.02 -19.72 -16.45
CA GLU A 12 20.78 -19.38 -15.24
C GLU A 12 20.13 -18.25 -14.44
N LEU A 13 19.15 -17.54 -15.02
CA LEU A 13 18.47 -16.41 -14.40
C LEU A 13 17.39 -16.89 -13.44
N LYS A 14 17.42 -16.34 -12.22
CA LYS A 14 16.50 -16.66 -11.15
C LYS A 14 15.57 -15.47 -10.87
N PRO A 15 14.25 -15.66 -10.82
CA PRO A 15 13.35 -14.59 -10.43
C PRO A 15 13.52 -14.28 -8.94
N HIS A 16 13.40 -12.99 -8.57
CA HIS A 16 13.40 -12.60 -7.18
C HIS A 16 12.10 -13.06 -6.50
N LYS A 17 12.20 -13.71 -5.36
CA LYS A 17 11.05 -14.34 -4.65
C LYS A 17 9.92 -13.36 -4.32
N LEU A 18 10.25 -12.13 -3.94
CA LEU A 18 9.25 -11.12 -3.62
C LEU A 18 8.43 -10.66 -4.82
N ASN A 19 8.94 -10.83 -6.05
CA ASN A 19 8.20 -10.37 -7.22
C ASN A 19 6.82 -11.04 -7.33
N SER A 20 6.76 -12.37 -7.24
CA SER A 20 5.49 -13.12 -7.29
C SER A 20 4.60 -12.89 -6.06
N THR A 21 5.16 -12.46 -4.94
CA THR A 21 4.39 -12.10 -3.75
C THR A 21 3.72 -10.74 -3.89
N ILE A 22 4.40 -9.80 -4.55
CA ILE A 22 3.91 -8.42 -4.70
C ILE A 22 2.99 -8.30 -5.91
N TYR A 23 3.44 -8.80 -7.07
CA TYR A 23 2.83 -8.55 -8.37
C TYR A 23 2.12 -9.78 -8.90
N ASN A 24 0.96 -9.55 -9.46
CA ASN A 24 0.22 -10.56 -10.21
C ASN A 24 0.53 -10.37 -11.69
N ASP A 25 0.86 -11.45 -12.38
CA ASP A 25 0.98 -11.42 -13.84
C ASP A 25 -0.38 -11.66 -14.47
N ASN A 26 -0.77 -10.76 -15.38
CA ASN A 26 -1.94 -10.95 -16.22
C ASN A 26 -1.53 -11.78 -17.44
N PRO A 27 -2.15 -12.97 -17.68
CA PRO A 27 -1.80 -13.83 -18.81
C PRO A 27 -1.97 -13.16 -20.18
N GLU A 28 -2.96 -12.27 -20.35
CA GLU A 28 -3.18 -11.57 -21.62
C GLU A 28 -2.04 -10.60 -21.93
N THR A 29 -1.68 -9.75 -20.97
CA THR A 29 -0.56 -8.82 -21.14
C THR A 29 0.80 -9.51 -21.23
N LEU A 30 0.93 -10.74 -20.72
CA LEU A 30 2.12 -11.56 -20.92
C LEU A 30 2.20 -12.06 -22.39
N LYS A 31 1.10 -12.54 -22.95
CA LYS A 31 1.03 -12.94 -24.36
C LYS A 31 1.38 -11.81 -25.31
N GLU A 32 0.88 -10.59 -25.06
CA GLU A 32 1.24 -9.39 -25.83
C GLU A 32 2.74 -9.12 -25.76
N LEU A 33 3.34 -9.26 -24.57
CA LEU A 33 4.77 -9.07 -24.39
C LEU A 33 5.58 -10.16 -25.10
N VAL A 34 5.16 -11.43 -25.05
CA VAL A 34 5.74 -12.55 -25.80
C VAL A 34 5.74 -12.23 -27.29
N HIS A 35 4.59 -11.80 -27.82
CA HIS A 35 4.47 -11.42 -29.24
C HIS A 35 5.39 -10.24 -29.60
N SER A 36 5.43 -9.21 -28.76
CA SER A 36 6.29 -8.05 -28.97
C SER A 36 7.78 -8.41 -28.98
N ILE A 37 8.23 -9.23 -28.02
CA ILE A 37 9.64 -9.68 -27.95
C ILE A 37 10.00 -10.57 -29.14
N ASN A 38 9.07 -11.39 -29.62
CA ASN A 38 9.31 -12.24 -30.76
C ASN A 38 9.51 -11.46 -32.07
N ILE A 39 8.82 -10.34 -32.23
CA ILE A 39 8.92 -9.47 -33.41
C ILE A 39 10.10 -8.49 -33.30
N ASN A 40 10.22 -7.81 -32.16
CA ASN A 40 11.12 -6.66 -32.01
C ASN A 40 12.42 -6.99 -31.27
N GLY A 41 12.53 -8.20 -30.73
CA GLY A 41 13.62 -8.57 -29.83
C GLY A 41 13.44 -7.98 -28.42
N LEU A 42 14.43 -8.20 -27.57
CA LEU A 42 14.50 -7.65 -26.23
C LEU A 42 15.05 -6.22 -26.29
N LEU A 43 14.18 -5.21 -26.28
CA LEU A 43 14.56 -3.79 -26.40
C LEU A 43 15.25 -3.25 -25.15
N GLU A 44 14.88 -3.75 -23.97
CA GLU A 44 15.48 -3.35 -22.69
C GLU A 44 16.09 -4.57 -21.98
N PRO A 45 17.35 -4.51 -21.52
CA PRO A 45 18.00 -5.58 -20.81
C PRO A 45 17.29 -5.85 -19.48
N LEU A 46 17.42 -7.09 -19.00
CA LEU A 46 17.03 -7.45 -17.64
C LEU A 46 18.01 -6.83 -16.64
N VAL A 47 17.53 -6.42 -15.46
CA VAL A 47 18.41 -5.95 -14.39
C VAL A 47 18.63 -7.11 -13.42
N ILE A 48 19.90 -7.49 -13.22
CA ILE A 48 20.29 -8.61 -12.37
C ILE A 48 21.32 -8.18 -11.33
N ASN A 49 21.39 -8.94 -10.23
CA ASN A 49 22.46 -8.85 -9.24
C ASN A 49 23.62 -9.85 -9.57
N ARG A 50 24.67 -9.83 -8.78
CA ARG A 50 25.84 -10.76 -8.93
C ARG A 50 25.48 -12.25 -8.78
N SER A 51 24.34 -12.58 -8.18
CA SER A 51 23.87 -13.96 -8.00
C SER A 51 22.92 -14.41 -9.11
N ASN A 52 22.89 -13.71 -10.25
CA ASN A 52 22.01 -13.91 -11.39
C ASN A 52 20.52 -13.83 -11.03
N MET A 53 20.19 -13.13 -9.92
CA MET A 53 18.80 -12.89 -9.53
C MET A 53 18.27 -11.65 -10.26
N VAL A 54 17.14 -11.77 -10.90
CA VAL A 54 16.49 -10.70 -11.64
C VAL A 54 15.80 -9.76 -10.66
N ILE A 55 16.21 -8.49 -10.64
CA ILE A 55 15.63 -7.42 -9.82
C ILE A 55 14.57 -6.67 -10.62
N SER A 56 14.77 -6.48 -11.94
CA SER A 56 13.76 -5.89 -12.82
C SER A 56 13.68 -6.65 -14.14
N GLY A 57 12.48 -6.75 -14.69
CA GLY A 57 12.21 -7.45 -15.94
C GLY A 57 11.67 -8.88 -15.77
N HIS A 58 11.03 -9.22 -14.64
CA HIS A 58 10.46 -10.55 -14.38
C HIS A 58 9.50 -11.01 -15.48
N ARG A 59 8.62 -10.12 -15.98
CA ARG A 59 7.73 -10.43 -17.11
C ARG A 59 8.49 -10.73 -18.39
N ARG A 60 9.57 -9.96 -18.66
CA ARG A 60 10.47 -10.21 -19.80
C ARG A 60 11.17 -11.56 -19.65
N LEU A 61 11.68 -11.88 -18.45
CA LEU A 61 12.25 -13.21 -18.18
C LEU A 61 11.25 -14.33 -18.47
N HIS A 62 9.99 -14.15 -18.04
CA HIS A 62 8.93 -15.13 -18.28
C HIS A 62 8.68 -15.29 -19.79
N ALA A 63 8.54 -14.20 -20.53
CA ALA A 63 8.37 -14.22 -21.97
C ALA A 63 9.55 -14.88 -22.70
N LEU A 64 10.78 -14.56 -22.31
CA LEU A 64 11.97 -15.18 -22.91
C LEU A 64 12.02 -16.70 -22.69
N LYS A 65 11.61 -17.18 -21.52
CA LYS A 65 11.50 -18.61 -21.23
C LYS A 65 10.42 -19.28 -22.07
N GLU A 66 9.27 -18.61 -22.26
CA GLU A 66 8.16 -19.12 -23.06
C GLU A 66 8.53 -19.21 -24.56
N ILE A 67 9.29 -18.23 -25.09
CA ILE A 67 9.77 -18.22 -26.47
C ILE A 67 10.92 -19.24 -26.68
N GLY A 68 11.63 -19.60 -25.61
CA GLY A 68 12.76 -20.53 -25.70
C GLY A 68 14.10 -19.87 -26.04
N TRP A 69 14.30 -18.58 -25.68
CA TRP A 69 15.58 -17.93 -25.91
C TRP A 69 16.70 -18.54 -25.05
N GLU A 70 17.84 -18.77 -25.64
CA GLU A 70 19.01 -19.31 -24.93
C GLU A 70 19.72 -18.25 -24.11
N LYS A 71 19.90 -17.04 -24.67
CA LYS A 71 20.66 -15.95 -24.07
C LYS A 71 19.88 -14.64 -24.19
N CYS A 72 20.10 -13.75 -23.24
CA CYS A 72 19.56 -12.39 -23.29
C CYS A 72 20.54 -11.39 -22.69
N ASP A 73 20.34 -10.13 -23.04
CA ASP A 73 21.12 -9.02 -22.50
C ASP A 73 20.64 -8.69 -21.09
N CYS A 74 21.59 -8.60 -20.16
CA CYS A 74 21.37 -8.27 -18.78
C CYS A 74 22.26 -7.13 -18.35
N ARG A 75 21.71 -6.20 -17.57
CA ARG A 75 22.45 -5.15 -16.89
C ARG A 75 22.77 -5.62 -15.48
N LEU A 76 24.06 -5.77 -15.19
CA LEU A 76 24.52 -6.09 -13.85
C LEU A 76 24.49 -4.82 -12.99
N SER A 77 23.76 -4.85 -11.89
CA SER A 77 23.66 -3.73 -10.95
C SER A 77 23.76 -4.21 -9.52
N GLU A 78 24.40 -3.41 -8.68
CA GLU A 78 24.51 -3.65 -7.24
C GLU A 78 23.59 -2.71 -6.50
N PHE A 79 22.87 -3.24 -5.51
CA PHE A 79 21.93 -2.50 -4.70
C PHE A 79 22.24 -2.72 -3.23
N GLU A 80 22.24 -1.65 -2.43
CA GLU A 80 22.34 -1.76 -0.97
C GLU A 80 21.17 -2.53 -0.37
N ASN A 81 19.98 -2.36 -0.97
CA ASN A 81 18.77 -3.09 -0.60
C ASN A 81 18.00 -3.50 -1.86
N GLU A 82 18.09 -4.77 -2.21
CA GLU A 82 17.45 -5.35 -3.40
C GLU A 82 15.92 -5.26 -3.36
N THR A 83 15.32 -5.36 -2.17
CA THR A 83 13.88 -5.24 -1.99
C THR A 83 13.37 -3.83 -2.34
N ILE A 84 14.07 -2.80 -1.85
CA ILE A 84 13.74 -1.41 -2.19
C ILE A 84 14.00 -1.15 -3.67
N ALA A 85 15.10 -1.68 -4.22
CA ALA A 85 15.42 -1.55 -5.62
C ALA A 85 14.35 -2.18 -6.53
N LEU A 86 13.90 -3.40 -6.19
CA LEU A 86 12.82 -4.09 -6.92
C LEU A 86 11.56 -3.24 -7.01
N ILE A 87 11.12 -2.65 -5.90
CA ILE A 87 9.92 -1.80 -5.87
C ILE A 87 10.17 -0.50 -6.66
N SER A 88 11.34 0.14 -6.49
CA SER A 88 11.68 1.39 -7.17
C SER A 88 11.77 1.23 -8.70
N LEU A 89 12.33 0.11 -9.18
CA LEU A 89 12.42 -0.20 -10.62
C LEU A 89 11.06 -0.55 -11.23
N ASN A 90 10.05 -0.88 -10.42
CA ASN A 90 8.67 -1.08 -10.83
C ASN A 90 7.78 0.16 -10.60
N ALA A 91 8.35 1.35 -10.30
CA ALA A 91 7.58 2.56 -10.00
C ALA A 91 6.61 2.96 -11.11
N TYR A 92 7.02 2.79 -12.37
CA TYR A 92 6.21 3.16 -13.56
C TYR A 92 5.27 2.05 -14.05
N ARG A 93 5.26 0.88 -13.40
CA ARG A 93 4.31 -0.18 -13.72
C ARG A 93 2.90 0.26 -13.35
N VAL A 94 1.91 -0.01 -14.23
CA VAL A 94 0.49 0.07 -13.85
C VAL A 94 0.22 -1.01 -12.82
N LYS A 95 -0.22 -0.60 -11.64
CA LYS A 95 -0.41 -1.46 -10.46
C LYS A 95 -1.85 -1.47 -10.02
N THR A 96 -2.29 -2.61 -9.49
CA THR A 96 -3.55 -2.67 -8.76
C THR A 96 -3.40 -2.05 -7.36
N GLU A 97 -4.50 -1.73 -6.71
CA GLU A 97 -4.47 -1.18 -5.34
C GLU A 97 -3.96 -2.22 -4.32
N SER A 98 -4.23 -3.50 -4.57
CA SER A 98 -3.68 -4.61 -3.78
C SER A 98 -2.16 -4.73 -3.92
N GLU A 99 -1.62 -4.53 -5.13
CA GLU A 99 -0.16 -4.49 -5.36
C GLU A 99 0.49 -3.32 -4.61
N LEU A 100 -0.13 -2.12 -4.66
CA LEU A 100 0.34 -0.95 -3.91
C LEU A 100 0.35 -1.18 -2.40
N VAL A 101 -0.65 -1.88 -1.87
CA VAL A 101 -0.68 -2.24 -0.44
C VAL A 101 0.47 -3.17 -0.09
N ARG A 102 0.72 -4.21 -0.89
CA ARG A 102 1.83 -5.16 -0.66
C ARG A 102 3.19 -4.45 -0.70
N GLU A 103 3.41 -3.57 -1.68
CA GLU A 103 4.61 -2.74 -1.75
C GLU A 103 4.77 -1.84 -0.52
N ALA A 104 3.68 -1.19 -0.09
CA ALA A 104 3.69 -0.30 1.07
C ALA A 104 4.03 -1.03 2.37
N GLU A 105 3.50 -2.25 2.58
CA GLU A 105 3.80 -3.08 3.74
C GLU A 105 5.27 -3.52 3.76
N ILE A 106 5.81 -3.92 2.61
CA ILE A 106 7.21 -4.33 2.48
C ILE A 106 8.14 -3.15 2.72
N LEU A 107 7.91 -2.00 2.07
CA LEU A 107 8.70 -0.78 2.29
C LEU A 107 8.67 -0.34 3.75
N LYS A 108 7.50 -0.38 4.39
CA LYS A 108 7.37 -0.08 5.81
C LYS A 108 8.22 -1.02 6.66
N SER A 109 8.24 -2.32 6.34
CA SER A 109 9.07 -3.31 7.03
C SER A 109 10.56 -3.02 6.82
N GLU A 110 11.00 -2.78 5.58
CA GLU A 110 12.40 -2.50 5.25
C GLU A 110 12.90 -1.21 5.93
N PHE A 111 12.13 -0.14 5.87
CA PHE A 111 12.48 1.11 6.57
C PHE A 111 12.51 0.92 8.09
N SER A 112 11.64 0.10 8.65
CA SER A 112 11.65 -0.20 10.10
C SER A 112 12.91 -0.93 10.56
N LYS A 113 13.49 -1.80 9.73
CA LYS A 113 14.76 -2.51 10.03
C LYS A 113 15.96 -1.56 10.12
N GLN A 114 15.91 -0.45 9.40
CA GLN A 114 16.98 0.55 9.37
C GLN A 114 16.97 1.49 10.58
N ILE A 115 15.90 1.46 11.38
CA ILE A 115 15.77 2.31 12.56
C ILE A 115 16.47 1.64 13.74
N LYS A 116 17.48 2.31 14.31
CA LYS A 116 18.06 1.91 15.59
C LYS A 116 17.00 1.95 16.69
N GLN A 117 16.70 0.80 17.29
CA GLN A 117 15.78 0.72 18.43
C GLN A 117 16.41 1.42 19.64
N GLY A 118 15.60 2.21 20.35
CA GLY A 118 15.97 2.87 21.59
C GLY A 118 15.45 4.32 21.68
N ARG A 119 15.37 4.87 22.88
CA ARG A 119 15.02 6.28 23.10
C ARG A 119 16.20 7.16 22.64
N PRO A 120 15.97 8.24 21.84
CA PRO A 120 17.05 9.15 21.45
C PRO A 120 17.70 9.75 22.70
N ARG A 121 19.02 9.88 22.68
CA ARG A 121 19.73 10.60 23.73
C ARG A 121 19.35 12.08 23.67
N LYS A 122 19.42 12.78 24.83
CA LYS A 122 19.13 14.21 24.91
C LYS A 122 20.04 14.97 23.92
N GLY A 123 19.47 15.63 22.92
CA GLY A 123 20.21 16.34 21.85
C GLY A 123 20.39 15.56 20.54
N GLU A 124 20.04 14.30 20.48
CA GLU A 124 20.06 13.50 19.24
C GLU A 124 18.80 13.79 18.42
N VAL A 125 18.94 14.46 17.29
CA VAL A 125 17.86 14.60 16.32
C VAL A 125 17.72 13.26 15.61
N ARG A 126 16.69 12.50 15.93
CA ARG A 126 16.33 11.38 15.09
C ARG A 126 15.83 11.95 13.76
N ASP A 127 16.46 11.52 12.71
CA ASP A 127 15.87 11.64 11.39
C ASP A 127 14.65 10.73 11.34
N GLY A 128 13.57 11.17 12.02
CA GLY A 128 12.33 10.42 12.23
C GLY A 128 11.52 10.23 10.95
N LYS A 129 12.14 10.57 9.80
CA LYS A 129 11.54 10.46 8.48
C LYS A 129 11.70 9.07 7.85
N MET A 130 12.59 8.22 8.36
CA MET A 130 12.99 7.01 7.62
C MET A 130 11.91 5.92 7.50
N TRP A 131 10.94 5.86 8.40
CA TRP A 131 9.80 4.90 8.30
C TRP A 131 8.44 5.60 8.14
N SER A 132 8.45 6.90 7.94
CA SER A 132 7.21 7.66 7.83
C SER A 132 6.45 7.27 6.57
N ILE A 133 5.15 7.35 6.64
CA ILE A 133 4.27 7.18 5.46
C ILE A 133 4.69 8.12 4.31
N VAL A 134 5.43 9.18 4.63
CA VAL A 134 6.02 10.11 3.66
C VAL A 134 7.00 9.38 2.74
N ASN A 135 8.00 8.67 3.31
CA ASN A 135 9.00 7.97 2.50
C ASN A 135 8.39 6.84 1.67
N VAL A 136 7.39 6.12 2.24
CA VAL A 136 6.65 5.10 1.51
C VAL A 136 5.89 5.76 0.34
N SER A 137 5.20 6.88 0.58
CA SER A 137 4.42 7.57 -0.45
C SER A 137 5.29 8.15 -1.56
N GLU A 138 6.47 8.71 -1.23
CA GLU A 138 7.45 9.20 -2.19
C GLU A 138 8.00 8.07 -3.08
N LYS A 139 8.38 6.92 -2.48
CA LYS A 139 8.85 5.75 -3.23
C LYS A 139 7.80 5.15 -4.15
N LEU A 140 6.53 5.16 -3.73
CA LEU A 140 5.43 4.62 -4.52
C LEU A 140 4.81 5.62 -5.51
N GLY A 141 5.21 6.90 -5.45
CA GLY A 141 4.63 7.95 -6.28
C GLY A 141 3.14 8.21 -6.00
N CYS A 142 2.69 7.93 -4.76
CA CYS A 142 1.29 8.03 -4.37
C CYS A 142 1.10 9.00 -3.20
N SER A 143 -0.09 9.60 -3.06
CA SER A 143 -0.37 10.47 -1.92
C SER A 143 -0.39 9.68 -0.60
N GLN A 144 0.11 10.30 0.48
CA GLN A 144 0.07 9.70 1.82
C GLN A 144 -1.34 9.31 2.26
N THR A 145 -2.33 10.13 1.86
CA THR A 145 -3.74 9.88 2.18
C THR A 145 -4.23 8.59 1.51
N LYS A 146 -3.89 8.36 0.24
CA LYS A 146 -4.22 7.13 -0.48
C LYS A 146 -3.62 5.92 0.22
N ILE A 147 -2.33 5.95 0.53
CA ILE A 147 -1.63 4.85 1.22
C ILE A 147 -2.26 4.56 2.59
N LYS A 148 -2.56 5.58 3.40
CA LYS A 148 -3.22 5.41 4.70
C LYS A 148 -4.58 4.74 4.58
N LYS A 149 -5.40 5.15 3.60
CA LYS A 149 -6.71 4.55 3.34
C LYS A 149 -6.59 3.08 2.93
N LEU A 150 -5.71 2.77 1.99
CA LEU A 150 -5.47 1.41 1.52
C LEU A 150 -4.98 0.49 2.65
N LEU A 151 -4.02 0.93 3.46
CA LEU A 151 -3.55 0.16 4.62
C LEU A 151 -4.64 -0.05 5.66
N SER A 152 -5.55 0.93 5.84
CA SER A 152 -6.71 0.77 6.73
C SER A 152 -7.70 -0.25 6.18
N ILE A 153 -8.00 -0.22 4.89
CA ILE A 153 -8.85 -1.22 4.23
C ILE A 153 -8.24 -2.61 4.41
N LYS A 154 -6.94 -2.78 4.12
CA LYS A 154 -6.21 -4.05 4.29
C LYS A 154 -6.30 -4.57 5.71
N LYS A 155 -6.17 -3.70 6.70
CA LYS A 155 -6.20 -4.08 8.13
C LYS A 155 -7.57 -4.59 8.58
N TRP A 156 -8.66 -3.93 8.17
CA TRP A 156 -9.98 -4.15 8.74
C TRP A 156 -10.92 -4.98 7.86
N LYS A 157 -10.79 -4.86 6.54
CA LYS A 157 -11.67 -5.54 5.57
C LYS A 157 -10.94 -5.78 4.25
N PRO A 158 -9.96 -6.72 4.23
CA PRO A 158 -9.09 -6.93 3.06
C PRO A 158 -9.84 -7.33 1.79
N GLU A 159 -11.00 -7.97 1.91
CA GLU A 159 -11.85 -8.37 0.78
C GLU A 159 -12.35 -7.19 -0.07
N LEU A 160 -12.40 -5.98 0.50
CA LEU A 160 -12.79 -4.79 -0.27
C LEU A 160 -11.71 -4.38 -1.28
N LEU A 161 -10.46 -4.77 -1.10
CA LEU A 161 -9.39 -4.49 -2.06
C LEU A 161 -9.65 -5.18 -3.41
N ASP A 162 -10.19 -6.40 -3.38
CA ASP A 162 -10.52 -7.13 -4.61
C ASP A 162 -11.64 -6.43 -5.40
N LEU A 163 -12.61 -5.80 -4.70
CA LEU A 163 -13.66 -5.01 -5.32
C LEU A 163 -13.12 -3.70 -5.90
N VAL A 164 -12.13 -3.11 -5.22
CA VAL A 164 -11.45 -1.90 -5.71
C VAL A 164 -10.61 -2.22 -6.94
N ASP A 165 -9.86 -3.32 -6.94
CA ASP A 165 -9.03 -3.75 -8.08
C ASP A 165 -9.87 -4.07 -9.32
N LYS A 166 -11.10 -4.58 -9.12
CA LYS A 166 -12.09 -4.81 -10.19
C LYS A 166 -12.81 -3.54 -10.66
N GLY A 167 -12.56 -2.39 -10.03
CA GLY A 167 -13.23 -1.12 -10.35
C GLY A 167 -14.71 -1.05 -9.92
N ILE A 168 -15.19 -2.03 -9.13
CA ILE A 168 -16.58 -2.07 -8.64
C ILE A 168 -16.76 -1.03 -7.52
N LEU A 169 -15.72 -0.81 -6.71
CA LEU A 169 -15.75 0.12 -5.60
C LEU A 169 -14.55 1.08 -5.69
N SER A 170 -14.75 2.35 -5.36
CA SER A 170 -13.64 3.30 -5.26
C SER A 170 -12.87 3.10 -3.93
N VAL A 171 -11.59 3.49 -3.91
CA VAL A 171 -10.78 3.50 -2.68
C VAL A 171 -11.45 4.31 -1.57
N GLU A 172 -12.07 5.44 -1.93
CA GLU A 172 -12.82 6.27 -0.99
C GLU A 172 -14.03 5.54 -0.42
N GLY A 173 -14.84 4.91 -1.27
CA GLY A 173 -16.02 4.14 -0.86
C GLY A 173 -15.65 3.00 0.09
N ALA A 174 -14.63 2.21 -0.28
CA ALA A 174 -14.10 1.14 0.56
C ALA A 174 -13.61 1.66 1.93
N TYR A 175 -12.89 2.78 1.93
CA TYR A 175 -12.40 3.38 3.17
C TYR A 175 -13.54 3.92 4.06
N GLN A 176 -14.58 4.52 3.48
CA GLN A 176 -15.74 5.00 4.25
C GLN A 176 -16.49 3.84 4.92
N GLU A 177 -16.66 2.71 4.24
CA GLU A 177 -17.25 1.51 4.83
C GLU A 177 -16.45 1.01 6.04
N VAL A 178 -15.13 0.91 5.90
CA VAL A 178 -14.21 0.55 6.99
C VAL A 178 -14.27 1.58 8.11
N ARG A 179 -14.24 2.86 7.78
CA ARG A 179 -14.27 3.95 8.76
C ARG A 179 -15.53 3.93 9.60
N LEU A 180 -16.69 3.82 8.98
CA LEU A 180 -17.98 3.82 9.71
C LEU A 180 -18.08 2.61 10.62
N LYS A 181 -17.69 1.42 10.17
CA LYS A 181 -17.88 0.18 10.93
C LYS A 181 -16.82 -0.05 12.01
N TYR A 182 -15.55 0.20 11.71
CA TYR A 182 -14.45 -0.23 12.57
C TYR A 182 -13.66 0.93 13.21
N ILE A 183 -13.55 2.07 12.56
CA ILE A 183 -12.74 3.18 13.09
C ILE A 183 -13.60 4.14 13.92
N VAL A 184 -14.79 4.48 13.43
CA VAL A 184 -15.72 5.37 14.14
C VAL A 184 -16.54 4.57 15.13
N GLY A 185 -16.94 3.32 14.82
CA GLY A 185 -17.70 2.45 15.71
C GLY A 185 -16.95 2.11 16.99
N GLU A 186 -15.66 1.79 16.94
CA GLU A 186 -14.85 1.52 18.15
C GLU A 186 -14.54 2.77 18.98
N ASN A 187 -14.47 3.95 18.35
CA ASN A 187 -14.18 5.21 19.04
C ASN A 187 -15.44 6.01 19.46
N ASN A 188 -16.64 5.62 19.00
CA ASN A 188 -17.84 6.42 19.17
C ASN A 188 -18.30 6.54 20.62
N THR A 189 -18.05 5.54 21.46
CA THR A 189 -18.50 5.61 22.86
C THR A 189 -17.73 6.63 23.71
N ALA A 190 -16.44 6.85 23.45
CA ALA A 190 -15.63 7.82 24.21
C ALA A 190 -15.58 9.21 23.55
N TYR A 191 -15.53 9.28 22.22
CA TYR A 191 -15.43 10.53 21.48
C TYR A 191 -16.78 11.26 21.44
N ASP A 192 -17.87 10.53 21.23
CA ASP A 192 -19.21 11.12 21.23
C ASP A 192 -19.62 11.62 22.61
N ARG A 193 -19.25 10.94 23.70
CA ARG A 193 -19.49 11.43 25.05
C ARG A 193 -18.81 12.77 25.31
N LYS A 194 -17.57 12.96 24.86
CA LYS A 194 -16.83 14.20 25.09
C LYS A 194 -17.39 15.33 24.21
N LYS A 195 -17.66 15.05 22.94
CA LYS A 195 -18.22 16.00 21.98
C LYS A 195 -19.66 16.36 22.36
N PHE A 196 -20.47 15.37 22.73
CA PHE A 196 -21.83 15.54 23.26
C PHE A 196 -21.81 16.40 24.52
N LYS A 197 -20.96 16.08 25.52
CA LYS A 197 -20.83 16.84 26.74
C LYS A 197 -20.44 18.30 26.49
N THR A 198 -19.56 18.57 25.52
CA THR A 198 -19.15 19.92 25.17
C THR A 198 -20.27 20.68 24.48
N SER A 199 -20.93 20.06 23.48
CA SER A 199 -22.07 20.67 22.78
C SER A 199 -23.27 20.86 23.70
N PHE A 200 -23.56 19.92 24.58
CA PHE A 200 -24.60 19.98 25.57
C PHE A 200 -24.36 21.10 26.59
N ASN A 201 -23.14 21.25 27.09
CA ASN A 201 -22.77 22.34 27.99
C ASN A 201 -22.84 23.72 27.30
N GLN A 202 -22.53 23.80 26.00
CA GLN A 202 -22.70 25.03 25.22
C GLN A 202 -24.18 25.38 25.02
N LEU A 203 -25.04 24.39 24.80
CA LEU A 203 -26.48 24.54 24.65
C LEU A 203 -27.13 25.01 25.96
N LEU A 204 -26.75 24.40 27.09
CA LEU A 204 -27.19 24.81 28.42
C LEU A 204 -26.80 26.27 28.73
N LYS A 205 -25.61 26.71 28.35
CA LYS A 205 -25.15 28.10 28.55
C LYS A 205 -25.85 29.12 27.65
N ARG A 206 -26.32 28.72 26.46
CA ARG A 206 -26.88 29.62 25.45
C ARG A 206 -28.40 29.75 25.51
N CYS A 207 -29.11 28.68 25.82
CA CYS A 207 -30.55 28.62 25.58
C CYS A 207 -31.39 28.37 26.84
N ASN A 208 -30.80 28.13 28.01
CA ASN A 208 -31.52 27.72 29.24
C ASN A 208 -32.70 26.79 28.89
N PRO A 209 -32.43 25.64 28.25
CA PRO A 209 -33.46 24.78 27.68
C PRO A 209 -34.31 24.15 28.76
N THR A 210 -35.62 23.98 28.50
CA THR A 210 -36.49 23.19 29.35
C THR A 210 -36.11 21.70 29.25
N PHE A 211 -36.49 20.91 30.29
CA PHE A 211 -36.24 19.47 30.32
C PHE A 211 -36.79 18.77 29.07
N ASP A 212 -37.98 19.19 28.61
CA ASP A 212 -38.63 18.60 27.42
C ASP A 212 -37.83 18.81 26.15
N MET A 213 -37.24 20.02 25.92
CA MET A 213 -36.37 20.27 24.76
C MET A 213 -35.11 19.41 24.75
N VAL A 214 -34.55 19.14 25.93
CA VAL A 214 -33.36 18.27 26.08
C VAL A 214 -33.76 16.82 25.88
N PHE A 215 -34.90 16.41 26.39
CA PHE A 215 -35.43 15.07 26.22
C PHE A 215 -35.76 14.75 24.77
N ASP A 216 -36.43 15.66 24.06
CA ASP A 216 -36.75 15.49 22.63
C ASP A 216 -35.49 15.39 21.77
N LEU A 217 -34.46 16.18 22.08
CA LEU A 217 -33.19 16.12 21.38
C LEU A 217 -32.47 14.79 21.61
N LEU A 218 -32.48 14.31 22.83
CA LEU A 218 -31.95 12.98 23.21
C LEU A 218 -32.67 11.84 22.49
N MET A 219 -34.02 11.87 22.50
CA MET A 219 -34.82 10.83 21.84
C MET A 219 -34.75 10.84 20.34
N LYS A 220 -34.45 12.01 19.74
CA LYS A 220 -34.20 12.13 18.29
C LYS A 220 -32.87 11.50 17.85
N HIS A 221 -31.83 11.61 18.67
CA HIS A 221 -30.50 11.10 18.34
C HIS A 221 -30.19 9.72 18.91
N TYR A 222 -30.94 9.26 19.92
CA TYR A 222 -30.76 7.98 20.60
C TYR A 222 -32.11 7.32 20.83
N PRO A 223 -32.83 6.86 19.78
CA PRO A 223 -34.13 6.24 19.89
C PRO A 223 -34.13 4.96 20.77
N GLU A 224 -32.98 4.29 20.87
CA GLU A 224 -32.78 3.10 21.69
C GLU A 224 -32.90 3.35 23.21
N LEU A 225 -32.92 4.62 23.64
CA LEU A 225 -33.14 4.97 25.07
C LEU A 225 -34.61 4.88 25.48
N LYS A 226 -35.55 4.78 24.54
CA LYS A 226 -36.99 4.59 24.82
C LYS A 226 -37.29 3.24 25.43
N ASP A 227 -36.53 2.20 25.05
CA ASP A 227 -36.84 0.80 25.39
C ASP A 227 -36.26 0.33 26.73
N LYS A 228 -35.55 1.20 27.47
CA LYS A 228 -34.92 0.82 28.75
C LYS A 228 -35.69 1.26 30.03
N ASN A 229 -36.86 1.84 29.88
CA ASN A 229 -37.69 2.31 31.00
C ASN A 229 -39.08 1.62 31.06
N THR A 230 -39.17 0.39 30.56
CA THR A 230 -40.33 -0.50 30.86
C THR A 230 -39.86 -1.65 31.70
#